data_d749f1c84b7e52d08a71c03a143a5967
#
_entry.id   d749f1c84b7e52d08a71c03a143a5967
#
_cell.length_a   1.000
_cell.length_b   1.000
_cell.length_c   1.000
_cell.angle_alpha   90.00
_cell.angle_beta   90.00
_cell.angle_gamma   90.00
#
_symmetry.space_group_name_H-M   'P 1'
#
loop_
_entity.id
_entity.type
_entity.pdbx_description
1 polymer ?
#
loop_
_entity_poly.entity_id
_entity_poly.type
_entity_poly.pdbx_seq_one_letter_code
_entity_poly.pdbx_strand_id
1 'polypeptide(L)'
;LFFPASEEDAKTLEFVNSWPSSLPELGFKMRTGIAVDFRETEWLRAEEGENAVPLLWPYNFNGYRIAFPIESKGKPQYLLNTLETQRLQMQKGNYLLLKRFTSKEERKRLQCCLLFEDDYLSFPSISTENHLNYIAKLSGKMGREELYGLFAVLNSSYMDNYFRILNGSTQVNANEINSLPFPSYSDIIKIGREAAALAQLSEAGCDAILEDLASCSSAGRAI
;
A
#
# COMPACT_ATOMS: atom_id res chain seq x y z
N LEU A 1 -1.52 -3.47 26.68
CA LEU A 1 -2.97 -3.28 26.59
C LEU A 1 -3.22 -1.84 26.19
N PHE A 2 -3.78 -1.62 24.99
CA PHE A 2 -4.25 -0.31 24.56
C PHE A 2 -5.69 -0.15 25.04
N PHE A 3 -5.97 0.96 25.71
CA PHE A 3 -7.33 1.30 26.13
C PHE A 3 -7.91 2.27 25.10
N PRO A 4 -9.12 2.00 24.57
CA PRO A 4 -9.79 2.95 23.69
C PRO A 4 -10.01 4.27 24.47
N ALA A 5 -9.73 5.38 23.80
CA ALA A 5 -9.93 6.71 24.39
C ALA A 5 -11.39 7.19 24.23
N SER A 6 -12.14 6.57 23.32
CA SER A 6 -13.53 6.89 23.01
C SER A 6 -14.35 5.63 22.70
N GLU A 7 -15.67 5.77 22.66
CA GLU A 7 -16.57 4.69 22.20
C GLU A 7 -16.35 4.36 20.71
N GLU A 8 -15.99 5.35 19.92
CA GLU A 8 -15.66 5.18 18.49
C GLU A 8 -14.37 4.35 18.32
N ASP A 9 -13.35 4.62 19.14
CA ASP A 9 -12.13 3.80 19.16
C ASP A 9 -12.43 2.35 19.53
N ALA A 10 -13.32 2.13 20.50
CA ALA A 10 -13.72 0.78 20.91
C ALA A 10 -14.39 0.02 19.75
N LYS A 11 -15.33 0.66 19.03
CA LYS A 11 -15.99 0.09 17.86
C LYS A 11 -14.99 -0.23 16.73
N THR A 12 -14.06 0.69 16.47
CA THR A 12 -12.99 0.48 15.48
C THR A 12 -12.12 -0.72 15.83
N LEU A 13 -11.70 -0.82 17.10
CA LEU A 13 -10.91 -1.95 17.58
C LEU A 13 -11.66 -3.28 17.47
N GLU A 14 -12.94 -3.31 17.88
CA GLU A 14 -13.78 -4.51 17.76
C GLU A 14 -13.94 -4.94 16.30
N PHE A 15 -14.25 -4.00 15.41
CA PHE A 15 -14.43 -4.26 14.00
C PHE A 15 -13.18 -4.84 13.35
N VAL A 16 -12.05 -4.16 13.48
CA VAL A 16 -10.80 -4.59 12.83
C VAL A 16 -10.24 -5.87 13.49
N ASN A 17 -10.33 -6.02 14.81
CA ASN A 17 -9.90 -7.24 15.51
C ASN A 17 -10.75 -8.47 15.17
N SER A 18 -11.95 -8.29 14.60
CA SER A 18 -12.76 -9.41 14.13
C SER A 18 -12.24 -10.07 12.85
N TRP A 19 -11.32 -9.44 12.15
CA TRP A 19 -10.73 -9.96 10.93
C TRP A 19 -9.74 -11.09 11.22
N PRO A 20 -9.84 -12.21 10.48
CA PRO A 20 -9.21 -13.47 10.89
C PRO A 20 -7.76 -13.65 10.43
N SER A 21 -7.24 -12.76 9.58
CA SER A 21 -5.95 -12.97 8.90
C SER A 21 -4.98 -11.83 9.13
N SER A 22 -3.75 -12.00 8.67
CA SER A 22 -2.71 -10.99 8.54
C SER A 22 -2.16 -10.99 7.11
N LEU A 23 -1.39 -9.95 6.71
CA LEU A 23 -0.81 -9.91 5.36
C LEU A 23 -0.01 -11.18 5.00
N PRO A 24 0.89 -11.71 5.87
CA PRO A 24 1.62 -12.93 5.56
C PRO A 24 0.72 -14.16 5.37
N GLU A 25 -0.34 -14.30 6.18
CA GLU A 25 -1.29 -15.41 6.07
C GLU A 25 -2.11 -15.35 4.79
N LEU A 26 -2.36 -14.14 4.27
CA LEU A 26 -2.99 -13.91 2.97
C LEU A 26 -2.04 -14.13 1.79
N GLY A 27 -0.77 -14.42 2.03
CA GLY A 27 0.24 -14.59 0.99
C GLY A 27 0.86 -13.29 0.48
N PHE A 28 0.77 -12.21 1.25
CA PHE A 28 1.36 -10.90 0.93
C PHE A 28 2.38 -10.48 1.99
N LYS A 29 3.23 -9.53 1.64
CA LYS A 29 4.16 -8.94 2.60
C LYS A 29 4.44 -7.48 2.25
N MET A 30 4.33 -6.61 3.24
CA MET A 30 4.86 -5.26 3.16
C MET A 30 6.36 -5.28 3.40
N ARG A 31 7.08 -4.54 2.58
CA ARG A 31 8.53 -4.31 2.65
C ARG A 31 8.81 -2.82 2.51
N THR A 32 9.95 -2.37 3.02
CA THR A 32 10.43 -1.01 2.79
C THR A 32 11.07 -0.90 1.40
N GLY A 33 10.93 0.26 0.76
CA GLY A 33 11.58 0.58 -0.50
C GLY A 33 13.08 0.31 -0.48
N ILE A 34 13.60 -0.13 -1.59
CA ILE A 34 14.88 -0.83 -1.66
C ILE A 34 16.04 0.15 -1.85
N ALA A 35 15.85 1.20 -2.66
CA ALA A 35 16.90 2.15 -2.98
C ALA A 35 17.05 3.21 -1.87
N VAL A 36 18.29 3.46 -1.47
CA VAL A 36 18.65 4.51 -0.52
C VAL A 36 19.46 5.56 -1.28
N ASP A 37 18.87 6.73 -1.54
CA ASP A 37 19.39 7.71 -2.48
C ASP A 37 20.84 8.12 -2.23
N PHE A 38 21.22 8.40 -1.00
CA PHE A 38 22.59 8.81 -0.64
C PHE A 38 23.63 7.69 -0.69
N ARG A 39 23.20 6.42 -0.79
CA ARG A 39 24.09 5.25 -0.92
C ARG A 39 24.31 4.83 -2.37
N GLU A 40 23.33 5.14 -3.22
CA GLU A 40 23.27 4.63 -4.59
C GLU A 40 23.51 5.75 -5.63
N THR A 41 24.16 6.85 -5.21
CA THR A 41 24.34 8.08 -6.02
C THR A 41 24.96 7.84 -7.39
N GLU A 42 25.87 6.88 -7.50
CA GLU A 42 26.53 6.53 -8.77
C GLU A 42 25.55 5.95 -9.82
N TRP A 43 24.46 5.32 -9.36
CA TRP A 43 23.47 4.64 -10.21
C TRP A 43 22.24 5.50 -10.49
N LEU A 44 22.07 6.63 -9.80
CA LEU A 44 20.88 7.45 -9.91
C LEU A 44 20.99 8.47 -11.05
N ARG A 45 19.87 8.69 -11.76
CA ARG A 45 19.78 9.64 -12.89
C ARG A 45 18.53 10.51 -12.77
N ALA A 46 18.65 11.78 -13.15
CA ALA A 46 17.53 12.70 -13.18
C ALA A 46 16.61 12.45 -14.37
N GLU A 47 17.21 12.08 -15.52
CA GLU A 47 16.53 11.91 -16.79
C GLU A 47 16.57 10.45 -17.24
N GLU A 48 15.61 10.09 -18.10
CA GLU A 48 15.59 8.80 -18.75
C GLU A 48 16.82 8.64 -19.65
N GLY A 49 17.41 7.47 -19.63
CA GLY A 49 18.55 7.10 -20.43
C GLY A 49 18.50 5.64 -20.84
N GLU A 50 19.43 5.23 -21.70
CA GLU A 50 19.59 3.83 -22.04
C GLU A 50 19.82 2.99 -20.78
N ASN A 51 19.10 1.87 -20.68
CA ASN A 51 19.18 0.95 -19.54
C ASN A 51 18.82 1.60 -18.19
N ALA A 52 17.90 2.53 -18.17
CA ALA A 52 17.35 3.09 -16.94
C ALA A 52 15.96 2.50 -16.62
N VAL A 53 15.63 2.40 -15.33
CA VAL A 53 14.31 2.00 -14.84
C VAL A 53 13.76 3.06 -13.89
N PRO A 54 12.44 3.19 -13.77
CA PRO A 54 11.83 4.16 -12.85
C PRO A 54 12.27 3.93 -11.41
N LEU A 55 12.58 5.03 -10.71
CA LEU A 55 12.78 5.09 -9.27
C LEU A 55 11.63 5.91 -8.67
N LEU A 56 10.71 5.24 -8.00
CA LEU A 56 9.53 5.85 -7.43
C LEU A 56 9.78 6.40 -6.03
N TRP A 57 9.19 7.58 -5.77
CA TRP A 57 9.27 8.34 -4.53
C TRP A 57 7.88 8.66 -3.98
N PRO A 58 7.74 9.08 -2.70
CA PRO A 58 6.46 9.54 -2.16
C PRO A 58 5.79 10.67 -2.96
N TYR A 59 6.54 11.52 -3.62
CA TYR A 59 6.02 12.62 -4.43
C TYR A 59 5.48 12.20 -5.80
N ASN A 60 5.71 10.95 -6.22
CA ASN A 60 5.04 10.39 -7.39
C ASN A 60 3.55 10.05 -7.13
N PHE A 61 3.07 10.15 -5.87
CA PHE A 61 1.66 9.94 -5.57
C PHE A 61 0.81 11.10 -6.09
N ASN A 62 -0.09 10.78 -7.02
CA ASN A 62 -1.10 11.68 -7.55
C ASN A 62 -2.49 11.09 -7.22
N GLY A 63 -3.04 11.50 -6.08
CA GLY A 63 -4.18 10.80 -5.50
C GLY A 63 -3.82 9.35 -5.16
N TYR A 64 -4.58 8.41 -5.72
CA TYR A 64 -4.38 6.98 -5.52
C TYR A 64 -3.62 6.27 -6.66
N ARG A 65 -3.04 7.04 -7.57
CA ARG A 65 -2.28 6.56 -8.73
C ARG A 65 -0.88 7.16 -8.76
N ILE A 66 0.02 6.52 -9.48
CA ILE A 66 1.37 7.04 -9.71
C ILE A 66 1.35 8.00 -10.89
N ALA A 67 2.01 9.15 -10.74
CA ALA A 67 2.43 10.01 -11.82
C ALA A 67 3.94 9.85 -12.02
N PHE A 68 4.36 9.46 -13.24
CA PHE A 68 5.76 9.25 -13.57
C PHE A 68 5.98 9.41 -15.09
N PRO A 69 7.04 10.08 -15.53
CA PRO A 69 7.90 10.95 -14.71
C PRO A 69 7.16 12.22 -14.27
N ILE A 70 7.70 12.95 -13.31
CA ILE A 70 7.19 14.26 -12.90
C ILE A 70 8.30 15.30 -12.95
N GLU A 71 7.94 16.58 -12.98
CA GLU A 71 8.93 17.64 -12.74
C GLU A 71 9.47 17.51 -11.31
N SER A 72 10.70 17.02 -11.19
CA SER A 72 11.31 16.81 -9.88
C SER A 72 12.17 18.02 -9.51
N LYS A 73 12.10 18.42 -8.24
CA LYS A 73 12.97 19.46 -7.68
C LYS A 73 14.36 18.90 -7.36
N GLY A 74 15.08 18.42 -8.39
CA GLY A 74 16.46 17.92 -8.26
C GLY A 74 16.59 16.51 -7.66
N LYS A 75 15.51 15.75 -7.54
CA LYS A 75 15.58 14.35 -7.13
C LYS A 75 15.73 13.44 -8.35
N PRO A 76 16.58 12.40 -8.28
CA PRO A 76 16.71 11.43 -9.37
C PRO A 76 15.42 10.62 -9.50
N GLN A 77 15.00 10.38 -10.74
CA GLN A 77 13.78 9.64 -11.05
C GLN A 77 14.07 8.27 -11.70
N TYR A 78 15.32 7.99 -11.98
CA TYR A 78 15.71 6.75 -12.64
C TYR A 78 16.89 6.10 -11.92
N LEU A 79 16.91 4.78 -11.99
CA LEU A 79 18.01 3.93 -11.55
C LEU A 79 18.59 3.23 -12.78
N LEU A 80 19.92 3.24 -12.94
CA LEU A 80 20.57 2.45 -13.98
C LEU A 80 20.31 0.97 -13.76
N ASN A 81 19.94 0.26 -14.82
CA ASN A 81 19.69 -1.18 -14.82
C ASN A 81 20.98 -1.92 -15.17
N THR A 82 21.76 -2.27 -14.17
CA THR A 82 23.00 -3.04 -14.28
C THR A 82 22.91 -4.29 -13.41
N LEU A 83 23.90 -5.18 -13.50
CA LEU A 83 23.94 -6.37 -12.63
C LEU A 83 23.99 -6.00 -11.15
N GLU A 84 24.73 -4.94 -10.81
CA GLU A 84 24.89 -4.46 -9.43
C GLU A 84 23.59 -3.89 -8.87
N THR A 85 22.78 -3.27 -9.72
CA THR A 85 21.52 -2.63 -9.30
C THR A 85 20.31 -3.55 -9.35
N GLN A 86 20.42 -4.77 -9.87
CA GLN A 86 19.31 -5.73 -9.88
C GLN A 86 18.75 -5.98 -8.47
N ARG A 87 19.60 -5.96 -7.44
CA ARG A 87 19.20 -6.06 -6.02
C ARG A 87 18.29 -4.93 -5.55
N LEU A 88 18.30 -3.80 -6.25
CA LEU A 88 17.50 -2.59 -5.96
C LEU A 88 16.22 -2.52 -6.79
N GLN A 89 15.93 -3.54 -7.57
CA GLN A 89 14.81 -3.53 -8.50
C GLN A 89 13.72 -4.50 -8.05
N MET A 90 12.49 -4.12 -8.37
CA MET A 90 11.30 -4.92 -8.19
C MET A 90 10.91 -5.51 -9.55
N GLN A 91 10.50 -6.77 -9.57
CA GLN A 91 10.03 -7.42 -10.78
C GLN A 91 8.76 -6.75 -11.31
N LYS A 92 8.49 -6.95 -12.59
CA LYS A 92 7.27 -6.45 -13.23
C LYS A 92 6.02 -7.08 -12.60
N GLY A 93 5.08 -6.26 -12.16
CA GLY A 93 3.85 -6.70 -11.47
C GLY A 93 3.04 -5.55 -10.88
N ASN A 94 1.95 -5.88 -10.21
CA ASN A 94 1.15 -4.91 -9.47
C ASN A 94 1.64 -4.80 -8.02
N TYR A 95 1.63 -3.59 -7.48
CA TYR A 95 2.08 -3.30 -6.12
C TYR A 95 1.17 -2.27 -5.45
N LEU A 96 0.95 -2.44 -4.16
CA LEU A 96 0.38 -1.38 -3.34
C LEU A 96 1.51 -0.62 -2.65
N LEU A 97 1.63 0.66 -2.96
CA LEU A 97 2.63 1.52 -2.36
C LEU A 97 2.04 2.30 -1.19
N LEU A 98 2.85 2.56 -0.17
CA LEU A 98 2.48 3.38 0.98
C LEU A 98 3.61 4.35 1.31
N LYS A 99 3.26 5.57 1.72
CA LYS A 99 4.26 6.46 2.31
C LYS A 99 4.75 5.91 3.63
N ARG A 100 6.05 5.86 3.81
CA ARG A 100 6.68 5.38 5.04
C ARG A 100 6.67 6.41 6.15
N PHE A 101 6.70 7.69 5.82
CA PHE A 101 6.67 8.79 6.77
C PHE A 101 5.43 9.65 6.55
N THR A 102 4.62 9.75 7.58
CA THR A 102 3.43 10.57 7.64
C THR A 102 3.34 11.18 9.04
N SER A 103 3.00 12.47 9.14
CA SER A 103 2.87 13.11 10.45
C SER A 103 1.56 12.69 11.12
N LYS A 104 1.48 12.83 12.45
CA LYS A 104 0.26 12.51 13.20
C LYS A 104 -0.88 13.49 12.89
N GLU A 105 -0.53 14.69 12.51
CA GLU A 105 -1.41 15.80 12.16
C GLU A 105 -1.98 15.68 10.76
N GLU A 106 -1.39 14.83 9.89
CA GLU A 106 -1.95 14.58 8.57
C GLU A 106 -3.32 13.91 8.69
N ARG A 107 -4.22 14.31 7.81
CA ARG A 107 -5.58 13.75 7.76
C ARG A 107 -5.57 12.23 7.74
N LYS A 108 -4.59 11.63 7.05
CA LYS A 108 -4.45 10.18 6.90
C LYS A 108 -3.03 9.73 7.15
N ARG A 109 -2.89 8.68 7.97
CA ARG A 109 -1.60 8.05 8.27
C ARG A 109 -1.22 7.03 7.19
N LEU A 110 -2.17 6.20 6.79
CA LEU A 110 -1.97 5.16 5.77
C LEU A 110 -2.26 5.73 4.38
N GLN A 111 -1.27 6.42 3.81
CA GLN A 111 -1.38 7.00 2.47
C GLN A 111 -0.96 5.99 1.42
N CYS A 112 -1.95 5.37 0.79
CA CYS A 112 -1.78 4.28 -0.18
C CYS A 112 -1.86 4.78 -1.63
N CYS A 113 -1.15 4.10 -2.52
CA CYS A 113 -1.18 4.35 -3.97
C CYS A 113 -1.12 3.03 -4.75
N LEU A 114 -2.01 2.89 -5.73
CA LEU A 114 -2.04 1.75 -6.64
C LEU A 114 -0.97 1.91 -7.71
N LEU A 115 -0.15 0.90 -7.90
CA LEU A 115 0.79 0.78 -9.00
C LEU A 115 0.46 -0.48 -9.80
N PHE A 116 0.06 -0.29 -11.05
CA PHE A 116 -0.21 -1.39 -11.95
C PHE A 116 0.99 -1.68 -12.85
N GLU A 117 1.14 -2.93 -13.26
CA GLU A 117 2.15 -3.32 -14.24
C GLU A 117 2.02 -2.51 -15.54
N ASP A 118 0.78 -2.15 -15.90
CA ASP A 118 0.47 -1.35 -17.08
C ASP A 118 0.99 0.09 -17.01
N ASP A 119 1.24 0.63 -15.81
CA ASP A 119 1.73 2.00 -15.62
C ASP A 119 3.21 2.17 -16.06
N TYR A 120 3.95 1.06 -16.28
CA TYR A 120 5.37 1.08 -16.65
C TYR A 120 5.77 -0.02 -17.66
N LEU A 121 4.89 -0.30 -18.63
CA LEU A 121 5.09 -1.36 -19.62
C LEU A 121 6.38 -1.25 -20.41
N SER A 122 6.86 -0.03 -20.70
CA SER A 122 8.09 0.25 -21.43
C SER A 122 9.37 -0.14 -20.66
N PHE A 123 9.28 -0.34 -19.35
CA PHE A 123 10.42 -0.69 -18.52
C PHE A 123 10.42 -2.17 -18.12
N PRO A 124 11.59 -2.81 -18.00
CA PRO A 124 11.68 -4.22 -17.60
C PRO A 124 11.39 -4.45 -16.09
N SER A 125 11.58 -3.42 -15.27
CA SER A 125 11.46 -3.42 -13.81
C SER A 125 11.26 -2.00 -13.31
N ILE A 126 11.08 -1.84 -12.01
CA ILE A 126 11.03 -0.57 -11.31
C ILE A 126 11.86 -0.64 -10.02
N SER A 127 12.11 0.51 -9.43
CA SER A 127 12.66 0.62 -8.09
C SER A 127 11.82 1.55 -7.23
N THR A 128 11.88 1.40 -5.92
CA THR A 128 11.26 2.29 -4.95
C THR A 128 12.29 2.81 -3.96
N GLU A 129 12.25 4.10 -3.72
CA GLU A 129 13.11 4.74 -2.73
C GLU A 129 12.61 4.41 -1.30
N ASN A 130 13.51 4.45 -0.31
CA ASN A 130 13.28 3.93 1.03
C ASN A 130 12.28 4.75 1.90
N HIS A 131 11.80 5.89 1.43
CA HIS A 131 10.67 6.63 2.02
C HIS A 131 9.30 6.08 1.58
N LEU A 132 9.29 5.06 0.72
CA LEU A 132 8.12 4.25 0.41
C LEU A 132 8.19 2.88 1.09
N ASN A 133 7.03 2.34 1.41
CA ASN A 133 6.81 0.92 1.61
C ASN A 133 6.02 0.37 0.41
N TYR A 134 6.11 -0.93 0.16
CA TYR A 134 5.33 -1.61 -0.87
C TYR A 134 4.85 -2.97 -0.39
N ILE A 135 3.64 -3.34 -0.79
CA ILE A 135 3.11 -4.69 -0.60
C ILE A 135 3.29 -5.47 -1.88
N ALA A 136 3.90 -6.64 -1.76
CA ALA A 136 4.08 -7.61 -2.83
C ALA A 136 3.47 -8.96 -2.43
N LYS A 137 3.06 -9.75 -3.42
CA LYS A 137 2.70 -11.15 -3.23
C LYS A 137 3.94 -11.97 -2.92
N LEU A 138 3.84 -12.93 -2.01
CA LEU A 138 4.97 -13.78 -1.61
C LEU A 138 5.35 -14.77 -2.71
N SER A 139 4.37 -15.20 -3.52
CA SER A 139 4.57 -16.09 -4.66
C SER A 139 3.71 -15.66 -5.85
N GLY A 140 4.31 -15.54 -7.02
CA GLY A 140 3.65 -15.08 -8.23
C GLY A 140 3.40 -13.56 -8.24
N LYS A 141 2.50 -13.12 -9.13
CA LYS A 141 2.13 -11.70 -9.27
C LYS A 141 0.81 -11.41 -8.54
N MET A 142 0.69 -10.21 -7.99
CA MET A 142 -0.56 -9.72 -7.39
C MET A 142 -1.58 -9.44 -8.50
N GLY A 143 -2.77 -10.00 -8.38
CA GLY A 143 -3.89 -9.74 -9.26
C GLY A 143 -4.52 -8.35 -9.02
N ARG A 144 -5.30 -7.86 -9.99
CA ARG A 144 -5.97 -6.54 -9.84
C ARG A 144 -6.97 -6.53 -8.69
N GLU A 145 -7.77 -7.60 -8.52
CA GLU A 145 -8.73 -7.72 -7.42
C GLU A 145 -8.02 -7.74 -6.06
N GLU A 146 -6.89 -8.46 -5.95
CA GLU A 146 -6.06 -8.47 -4.75
C GLU A 146 -5.54 -7.06 -4.42
N LEU A 147 -5.01 -6.36 -5.43
CA LEU A 147 -4.48 -5.00 -5.27
C LEU A 147 -5.57 -4.01 -4.79
N TYR A 148 -6.75 -4.01 -5.45
CA TYR A 148 -7.86 -3.14 -5.05
C TYR A 148 -8.42 -3.51 -3.67
N GLY A 149 -8.47 -4.80 -3.32
CA GLY A 149 -8.94 -5.26 -2.02
C GLY A 149 -8.02 -4.80 -0.88
N LEU A 150 -6.72 -5.02 -1.03
CA LEU A 150 -5.73 -4.53 -0.06
C LEU A 150 -5.73 -2.99 0.03
N PHE A 151 -5.88 -2.32 -1.11
CA PHE A 151 -6.02 -0.87 -1.15
C PHE A 151 -7.24 -0.39 -0.36
N ALA A 152 -8.42 -0.98 -0.59
CA ALA A 152 -9.66 -0.56 0.08
C ALA A 152 -9.56 -0.75 1.59
N VAL A 153 -9.02 -1.87 2.07
CA VAL A 153 -8.80 -2.11 3.49
C VAL A 153 -7.86 -1.07 4.09
N LEU A 154 -6.68 -0.84 3.51
CA LEU A 154 -5.69 0.11 4.03
C LEU A 154 -6.09 1.57 3.82
N ASN A 155 -6.96 1.85 2.84
CA ASN A 155 -7.46 3.20 2.58
C ASN A 155 -8.77 3.51 3.34
N SER A 156 -9.34 2.59 4.10
CA SER A 156 -10.50 2.83 4.94
C SER A 156 -10.18 3.70 6.15
N SER A 157 -11.18 4.39 6.69
CA SER A 157 -11.06 5.11 7.95
C SER A 157 -10.86 4.13 9.13
N TYR A 158 -11.46 2.94 9.06
CA TYR A 158 -11.32 1.88 10.06
C TYR A 158 -9.87 1.47 10.28
N MET A 159 -9.16 1.16 9.20
CA MET A 159 -7.76 0.75 9.30
C MET A 159 -6.84 1.91 9.66
N ASP A 160 -7.09 3.13 9.17
CA ASP A 160 -6.30 4.32 9.54
C ASP A 160 -6.45 4.66 11.02
N ASN A 161 -7.69 4.65 11.55
CA ASN A 161 -7.97 4.87 12.96
C ASN A 161 -7.39 3.75 13.83
N TYR A 162 -7.56 2.50 13.43
CA TYR A 162 -6.94 1.35 14.12
C TYR A 162 -5.42 1.50 14.22
N PHE A 163 -4.77 1.86 13.11
CA PHE A 163 -3.33 2.12 13.10
C PHE A 163 -2.93 3.30 14.00
N ARG A 164 -3.73 4.37 14.06
CA ARG A 164 -3.49 5.52 14.95
C ARG A 164 -3.57 5.14 16.41
N ILE A 165 -4.53 4.29 16.79
CA ILE A 165 -4.69 3.82 18.17
C ILE A 165 -3.44 3.02 18.61
N LEU A 166 -2.90 2.20 17.71
CA LEU A 166 -1.75 1.33 18.02
C LEU A 166 -0.40 2.02 17.88
N ASN A 167 -0.27 2.97 16.94
CA ASN A 167 1.02 3.54 16.56
C ASN A 167 1.13 5.03 16.90
N GLY A 168 1.99 5.32 17.87
CA GLY A 168 2.34 6.69 18.28
C GLY A 168 3.51 7.32 17.50
N SER A 169 4.18 6.61 16.59
CA SER A 169 5.34 7.12 15.83
C SER A 169 4.91 7.86 14.57
N THR A 170 5.81 8.61 13.94
CA THR A 170 5.59 9.24 12.62
C THR A 170 5.92 8.30 11.46
N GLN A 171 6.44 7.12 11.75
CA GLN A 171 6.82 6.13 10.75
C GLN A 171 5.75 5.06 10.62
N VAL A 172 5.38 4.74 9.38
CA VAL A 172 4.59 3.55 9.03
C VAL A 172 5.57 2.40 8.85
N ASN A 173 5.72 1.58 9.87
CA ASN A 173 6.67 0.48 9.86
C ASN A 173 6.09 -0.74 9.13
N ALA A 174 6.85 -1.34 8.23
CA ALA A 174 6.41 -2.49 7.46
C ALA A 174 6.05 -3.71 8.35
N ASN A 175 6.79 -3.94 9.44
CA ASN A 175 6.50 -5.06 10.35
C ASN A 175 5.20 -4.86 11.11
N GLU A 176 4.88 -3.61 11.49
CA GLU A 176 3.61 -3.30 12.16
C GLU A 176 2.44 -3.59 11.23
N ILE A 177 2.48 -3.10 9.98
CA ILE A 177 1.42 -3.38 8.99
C ILE A 177 1.29 -4.87 8.69
N ASN A 178 2.39 -5.62 8.62
CA ASN A 178 2.35 -7.07 8.42
C ASN A 178 1.63 -7.82 9.56
N SER A 179 1.55 -7.22 10.74
CA SER A 179 0.93 -7.81 11.93
C SER A 179 -0.51 -7.35 12.17
N LEU A 180 -1.01 -6.39 11.38
CA LEU A 180 -2.39 -5.92 11.52
C LEU A 180 -3.38 -7.01 11.09
N PRO A 181 -4.60 -7.02 11.68
CA PRO A 181 -5.68 -7.86 11.20
C PRO A 181 -6.13 -7.46 9.79
N PHE A 182 -6.46 -8.45 8.98
CA PHE A 182 -7.03 -8.30 7.63
C PHE A 182 -8.22 -9.23 7.45
N PRO A 183 -9.21 -8.87 6.60
CA PRO A 183 -10.27 -9.77 6.18
C PRO A 183 -9.71 -11.07 5.58
N SER A 184 -10.55 -12.10 5.47
CA SER A 184 -10.15 -13.35 4.80
C SER A 184 -9.74 -13.10 3.34
N TYR A 185 -8.95 -14.02 2.75
CA TYR A 185 -8.55 -13.89 1.34
C TYR A 185 -9.77 -13.80 0.40
N SER A 186 -10.83 -14.58 0.65
CA SER A 186 -12.06 -14.51 -0.14
C SER A 186 -12.74 -13.15 -0.04
N ASP A 187 -12.69 -12.53 1.13
CA ASP A 187 -13.27 -11.20 1.35
C ASP A 187 -12.40 -10.12 0.72
N ILE A 188 -11.07 -10.23 0.76
CA ILE A 188 -10.17 -9.33 0.01
C ILE A 188 -10.52 -9.32 -1.48
N ILE A 189 -10.80 -10.48 -2.08
CA ILE A 189 -11.19 -10.56 -3.50
C ILE A 189 -12.56 -9.90 -3.75
N LYS A 190 -13.55 -10.11 -2.87
CA LYS A 190 -14.87 -9.45 -2.98
C LYS A 190 -14.74 -7.92 -2.87
N ILE A 191 -14.08 -7.44 -1.80
CA ILE A 191 -13.78 -6.02 -1.59
C ILE A 191 -13.08 -5.44 -2.82
N GLY A 192 -12.13 -6.17 -3.39
CA GLY A 192 -11.38 -5.73 -4.55
C GLY A 192 -12.21 -5.57 -5.81
N ARG A 193 -13.18 -6.46 -6.06
CA ARG A 193 -14.12 -6.35 -7.17
C ARG A 193 -15.01 -5.11 -7.02
N GLU A 194 -15.54 -4.87 -5.84
CA GLU A 194 -16.38 -3.72 -5.55
C GLU A 194 -15.58 -2.41 -5.65
N ALA A 195 -14.39 -2.36 -5.06
CA ALA A 195 -13.52 -1.20 -5.14
C ALA A 195 -13.08 -0.88 -6.58
N ALA A 196 -12.80 -1.91 -7.40
CA ALA A 196 -12.47 -1.74 -8.81
C ALA A 196 -13.65 -1.23 -9.66
N ALA A 197 -14.87 -1.46 -9.22
CA ALA A 197 -16.11 -1.01 -9.89
C ALA A 197 -16.52 0.41 -9.50
N LEU A 198 -15.91 1.02 -8.47
CA LEU A 198 -16.22 2.40 -8.08
C LEU A 198 -15.86 3.38 -9.20
N ALA A 199 -16.76 4.30 -9.51
CA ALA A 199 -16.52 5.37 -10.48
C ALA A 199 -15.35 6.26 -10.05
N GLN A 200 -15.19 6.46 -8.74
CA GLN A 200 -14.09 7.17 -8.13
C GLN A 200 -13.71 6.53 -6.79
N LEU A 201 -12.44 6.18 -6.63
CA LEU A 201 -11.92 5.69 -5.36
C LEU A 201 -11.94 6.82 -4.32
N SER A 202 -12.42 6.48 -3.11
CA SER A 202 -12.44 7.39 -1.97
C SER A 202 -12.37 6.60 -0.66
N GLU A 203 -12.01 7.25 0.42
CA GLU A 203 -12.06 6.68 1.77
C GLU A 203 -13.48 6.22 2.12
N ALA A 204 -14.47 7.11 1.93
CA ALA A 204 -15.88 6.78 2.21
C ALA A 204 -16.40 5.61 1.36
N GLY A 205 -15.97 5.49 0.10
CA GLY A 205 -16.31 4.34 -0.74
C GLY A 205 -15.69 3.04 -0.22
N CYS A 206 -14.46 3.10 0.29
CA CYS A 206 -13.81 1.95 0.94
C CYS A 206 -14.55 1.55 2.22
N ASP A 207 -14.94 2.52 3.05
CA ASP A 207 -15.69 2.28 4.29
C ASP A 207 -17.03 1.60 4.01
N ALA A 208 -17.80 2.10 3.04
CA ALA A 208 -19.09 1.52 2.65
C ALA A 208 -18.96 0.04 2.22
N ILE A 209 -17.93 -0.29 1.42
CA ILE A 209 -17.67 -1.68 1.01
C ILE A 209 -17.40 -2.59 2.22
N LEU A 210 -16.62 -2.11 3.20
CA LEU A 210 -16.30 -2.90 4.39
C LEU A 210 -17.52 -3.08 5.31
N GLU A 211 -18.39 -2.08 5.43
CA GLU A 211 -19.64 -2.13 6.20
C GLU A 211 -20.63 -3.12 5.59
N ASP A 212 -20.79 -3.09 4.26
CA ASP A 212 -21.66 -4.02 3.55
C ASP A 212 -21.21 -5.47 3.72
N LEU A 213 -19.90 -5.71 3.66
CA LEU A 213 -19.34 -7.04 3.91
C LEU A 213 -19.65 -7.54 5.33
N ALA A 214 -19.49 -6.68 6.34
CA ALA A 214 -19.77 -7.03 7.74
C ALA A 214 -21.24 -7.35 7.96
N SER A 215 -22.15 -6.59 7.33
CA SER A 215 -23.59 -6.79 7.41
C SER A 215 -24.02 -8.14 6.81
N CYS A 216 -23.45 -8.52 5.68
CA CYS A 216 -23.70 -9.82 5.05
C CYS A 216 -23.19 -11.00 5.90
N SER A 217 -22.08 -10.82 6.60
CA SER A 217 -21.47 -11.87 7.44
C SER A 217 -22.26 -12.12 8.73
N SER A 218 -22.89 -11.09 9.29
CA SER A 218 -23.76 -11.21 10.48
C SER A 218 -25.11 -11.86 10.15
N ALA A 219 -25.69 -11.60 8.98
CA ALA A 219 -26.93 -12.22 8.53
C ALA A 219 -26.80 -13.73 8.29
N GLY A 220 -25.61 -14.21 7.87
CA GLY A 220 -25.35 -15.65 7.65
C GLY A 220 -25.08 -16.47 8.91
N ARG A 221 -24.89 -15.84 10.08
CA ARG A 221 -24.71 -16.52 11.38
C ARG A 221 -25.99 -16.67 12.20
N ALA A 222 -27.10 -16.11 11.73
CA ALA A 222 -28.39 -16.12 12.43
C ALA A 222 -29.35 -17.23 11.95
N ILE A 223 -28.87 -18.24 11.23
CA ILE A 223 -29.67 -19.41 10.76
C ILE A 223 -29.14 -20.69 11.41
#